data_c4874d229252c15a1952ca53baa7ceb4
#
_entry.id   c4874d229252c15a1952ca53baa7ceb4
#
_cell.length_a   1.000
_cell.length_b   1.000
_cell.length_c   1.000
_cell.angle_alpha   90.00
_cell.angle_beta   90.00
_cell.angle_gamma   90.00
#
_symmetry.space_group_name_H-M   'P 1'
#
loop_
_entity.id
_entity.type
_entity.pdbx_description
1 polymer ?
#
loop_
_entity_poly.entity_id
_entity_poly.type
_entity_poly.pdbx_seq_one_letter_code
_entity_poly.pdbx_strand_id
1 'polypeptide(L)'
;MVPRRRGTPFYAQAIVDLNPGEDSLQVVNRLQQRLDQDFSHARTIVRQLQQGPPFDAPVELQLQGPDLDVLRDLGSQLRLFLTQLPAVTHTRSDLEETIAKLSIEVELQASEAGLNRSAIAGQLYQSLEGVSAGTAFDSGLEIPVRVKIADAETPAANFARLGAMEVYGSASGASGGGRPQTGAGQGGPPSASAASARRSGTPLSAVTNVVLDGDVGAIVRVDGLRTNEIMAYIQPGVLPSEVVADFKNRLAISDFSLPSGYELTFGGEAAQRSHAVNQLIANAPLLLALMVLTLVGALGSFRQAFIVAIVGGLSIGLSGLALTMFGYPLGFMAIVGTMGLVGVAINDSIVVLAAISENDGDVRTDRAALVTTVSGCTRHIVATTLTTVAGFTPLILSGGGFWPPLAVTIAAGVAGATLMALYLVPSLYLLFCRR
;
A
#
# COMPACT_ATOMS: atom_id res chain seq x y z
N MET A 1 2.33 -5.18 8.13
CA MET A 1 2.78 -4.23 7.11
C MET A 1 3.90 -3.39 7.71
N VAL A 2 5.11 -3.45 7.18
CA VAL A 2 6.22 -2.63 7.67
C VAL A 2 6.26 -1.39 6.80
N PRO A 3 5.99 -0.19 7.32
CA PRO A 3 6.04 1.01 6.50
C PRO A 3 7.46 1.19 5.95
N ARG A 4 7.58 1.51 4.67
CA ARG A 4 8.85 1.83 3.99
C ARG A 4 9.64 2.97 4.68
N ARG A 5 8.99 3.68 5.62
CA ARG A 5 9.49 4.90 6.28
C ARG A 5 9.79 4.73 7.78
N ARG A 6 10.09 3.50 8.24
CA ARG A 6 10.53 3.31 9.61
C ARG A 6 11.79 4.14 9.89
N GLY A 7 11.75 4.90 10.99
CA GLY A 7 12.91 5.69 11.43
C GLY A 7 13.03 7.08 10.81
N THR A 8 12.02 7.55 10.06
CA THR A 8 11.99 8.95 9.59
C THR A 8 11.35 9.84 10.65
N PRO A 9 11.98 10.96 11.04
CA PRO A 9 11.52 11.80 12.15
C PRO A 9 10.18 12.53 11.86
N PHE A 10 9.75 12.56 10.61
CA PHE A 10 8.51 13.21 10.16
C PHE A 10 7.34 12.23 9.95
N TYR A 11 7.51 10.95 10.28
CA TYR A 11 6.46 9.94 10.10
C TYR A 11 6.14 9.25 11.42
N ALA A 12 4.87 9.25 11.77
CA ALA A 12 4.33 8.50 12.90
C ALA A 12 3.13 7.66 12.47
N GLN A 13 2.95 6.50 13.07
CA GLN A 13 1.83 5.62 12.81
C GLN A 13 1.32 5.06 14.14
N ALA A 14 0.00 5.05 14.31
CA ALA A 14 -0.67 4.37 15.39
C ALA A 14 -1.69 3.35 14.83
N ILE A 15 -1.81 2.21 15.48
CA ILE A 15 -2.85 1.22 15.21
C ILE A 15 -3.84 1.31 16.35
N VAL A 16 -5.13 1.47 16.01
CA VAL A 16 -6.22 1.59 16.97
C VAL A 16 -7.15 0.41 16.77
N ASP A 17 -7.32 -0.38 17.81
CA ASP A 17 -8.29 -1.46 17.85
C ASP A 17 -9.65 -0.91 18.35
N LEU A 18 -10.72 -1.24 17.60
CA LEU A 18 -12.08 -0.82 17.96
C LEU A 18 -12.75 -1.87 18.84
N ASN A 19 -13.69 -1.41 19.66
CA ASN A 19 -14.50 -2.33 20.44
C ASN A 19 -15.41 -3.18 19.53
N PRO A 20 -15.70 -4.43 19.94
CA PRO A 20 -16.62 -5.28 19.17
C PRO A 20 -17.99 -4.62 18.99
N GLY A 21 -18.45 -4.54 17.74
CA GLY A 21 -19.76 -3.98 17.39
C GLY A 21 -19.75 -2.53 16.94
N GLU A 22 -18.61 -1.83 16.96
CA GLU A 22 -18.50 -0.49 16.37
C GLU A 22 -18.35 -0.58 14.85
N ASP A 23 -19.06 0.32 14.14
CA ASP A 23 -18.89 0.47 12.69
C ASP A 23 -17.58 1.20 12.38
N SER A 24 -16.61 0.44 11.89
CA SER A 24 -15.27 0.94 11.58
C SER A 24 -15.26 2.08 10.56
N LEU A 25 -16.19 2.09 9.59
CA LEU A 25 -16.27 3.15 8.57
C LEU A 25 -16.75 4.47 9.19
N GLN A 26 -17.75 4.40 10.08
CA GLN A 26 -18.22 5.61 10.78
C GLN A 26 -17.15 6.16 11.70
N VAL A 27 -16.40 5.28 12.39
CA VAL A 27 -15.31 5.71 13.27
C VAL A 27 -14.18 6.35 12.46
N VAL A 28 -13.76 5.75 11.34
CA VAL A 28 -12.75 6.32 10.44
C VAL A 28 -13.14 7.71 9.98
N ASN A 29 -14.36 7.89 9.48
CA ASN A 29 -14.83 9.20 9.00
C ASN A 29 -14.89 10.25 10.12
N ARG A 30 -15.40 9.88 11.28
CA ARG A 30 -15.48 10.79 12.44
C ARG A 30 -14.09 11.17 12.94
N LEU A 31 -13.18 10.21 13.03
CA LEU A 31 -11.83 10.44 13.50
C LEU A 31 -11.05 11.29 12.51
N GLN A 32 -11.18 11.04 11.20
CA GLN A 32 -10.55 11.86 10.16
C GLN A 32 -10.99 13.33 10.28
N GLN A 33 -12.31 13.58 10.37
CA GLN A 33 -12.84 14.94 10.50
C GLN A 33 -12.32 15.66 11.76
N ARG A 34 -12.21 14.96 12.89
CA ARG A 34 -11.66 15.55 14.12
C ARG A 34 -10.18 15.87 13.98
N LEU A 35 -9.39 14.93 13.41
CA LEU A 35 -7.96 15.15 13.25
C LEU A 35 -7.64 16.26 12.25
N ASP A 36 -8.44 16.43 11.20
CA ASP A 36 -8.30 17.54 10.25
C ASP A 36 -8.57 18.91 10.92
N GLN A 37 -9.46 18.95 11.92
CA GLN A 37 -9.77 20.16 12.67
C GLN A 37 -8.73 20.45 13.77
N ASP A 38 -8.37 19.43 14.56
CA ASP A 38 -7.54 19.58 15.76
C ASP A 38 -6.04 19.64 15.43
N PHE A 39 -5.60 19.03 14.32
CA PHE A 39 -4.19 18.89 13.92
C PHE A 39 -3.91 19.45 12.53
N SER A 40 -4.33 20.71 12.29
CA SER A 40 -4.14 21.39 11.00
C SER A 40 -2.66 21.56 10.59
N HIS A 41 -1.71 21.45 11.52
CA HIS A 41 -0.28 21.53 11.31
C HIS A 41 0.37 20.20 10.89
N ALA A 42 -0.38 19.09 10.92
CA ALA A 42 0.09 17.78 10.53
C ALA A 42 -0.87 17.15 9.51
N ARG A 43 -0.33 16.43 8.54
CA ARG A 43 -1.17 15.63 7.63
C ARG A 43 -1.50 14.32 8.32
N THR A 44 -2.73 14.15 8.75
CA THR A 44 -3.23 12.93 9.37
C THR A 44 -4.08 12.14 8.38
N ILE A 45 -3.86 10.85 8.29
CA ILE A 45 -4.63 9.95 7.42
C ILE A 45 -5.14 8.79 8.25
N VAL A 46 -6.46 8.73 8.42
CA VAL A 46 -7.13 7.62 9.10
C VAL A 46 -7.62 6.63 8.06
N ARG A 47 -7.23 5.39 8.19
CA ARG A 47 -7.66 4.34 7.25
C ARG A 47 -7.98 3.05 7.98
N GLN A 48 -8.94 2.31 7.46
CA GLN A 48 -9.20 0.96 7.89
C GLN A 48 -8.05 0.05 7.45
N LEU A 49 -7.60 -0.85 8.33
CA LEU A 49 -6.70 -1.93 7.94
C LEU A 49 -7.47 -2.90 7.06
N GLN A 50 -7.12 -2.94 5.79
CA GLN A 50 -7.71 -3.88 4.84
C GLN A 50 -6.92 -5.18 4.83
N GLN A 51 -7.63 -6.30 4.73
CA GLN A 51 -7.01 -7.59 4.47
C GLN A 51 -6.69 -7.66 2.98
N GLY A 52 -5.50 -8.15 2.64
CA GLY A 52 -5.03 -8.25 1.26
C GLY A 52 -3.58 -7.82 1.10
N PRO A 53 -3.08 -7.75 -0.14
CA PRO A 53 -1.75 -7.21 -0.39
C PRO A 53 -1.63 -5.79 0.17
N PRO A 54 -0.52 -5.46 0.82
CA PRO A 54 -0.33 -4.13 1.37
C PRO A 54 -0.09 -3.11 0.26
N PHE A 55 -0.94 -2.09 0.19
CA PHE A 55 -0.75 -0.92 -0.67
C PHE A 55 -0.45 0.32 0.17
N ASP A 56 0.44 1.17 -0.32
CA ASP A 56 0.71 2.43 0.33
C ASP A 56 -0.47 3.40 0.14
N ALA A 57 -1.07 3.42 -1.06
CA ALA A 57 -2.30 4.13 -1.36
C ALA A 57 -3.19 3.35 -2.36
N PRO A 58 -4.53 3.59 -2.35
CA PRO A 58 -5.44 2.99 -3.32
C PRO A 58 -5.11 3.37 -4.77
N VAL A 59 -4.73 4.61 -5.00
CA VAL A 59 -4.30 5.14 -6.30
C VAL A 59 -2.90 5.69 -6.17
N GLU A 60 -1.99 5.20 -6.99
CA GLU A 60 -0.61 5.65 -7.08
C GLU A 60 -0.29 6.03 -8.52
N LEU A 61 0.37 7.17 -8.67
CA LEU A 61 0.95 7.61 -9.93
C LEU A 61 2.47 7.61 -9.75
N GLN A 62 3.18 6.93 -10.62
CA GLN A 62 4.63 6.91 -10.62
C GLN A 62 5.12 7.70 -11.82
N LEU A 63 5.70 8.85 -11.56
CA LEU A 63 6.29 9.73 -12.55
C LEU A 63 7.81 9.54 -12.56
N GLN A 64 8.35 9.07 -13.66
CA GLN A 64 9.78 8.79 -13.81
C GLN A 64 10.43 9.79 -14.76
N GLY A 65 11.67 10.17 -14.46
CA GLY A 65 12.42 11.10 -15.31
C GLY A 65 13.81 11.46 -14.79
N PRO A 66 14.59 12.18 -15.59
CA PRO A 66 15.99 12.50 -15.28
C PRO A 66 16.17 13.65 -14.29
N ASP A 67 15.27 14.63 -14.28
CA ASP A 67 15.41 15.86 -13.50
C ASP A 67 14.40 15.89 -12.34
N LEU A 68 14.88 16.22 -11.12
CA LEU A 68 14.07 16.24 -9.91
C LEU A 68 13.13 17.44 -9.83
N ASP A 69 13.54 18.58 -10.33
CA ASP A 69 12.73 19.80 -10.25
C ASP A 69 11.54 19.69 -11.21
N VAL A 70 11.79 19.18 -12.42
CA VAL A 70 10.72 18.87 -13.37
C VAL A 70 9.78 17.79 -12.83
N LEU A 71 10.31 16.73 -12.18
CA LEU A 71 9.49 15.71 -11.54
C LEU A 71 8.63 16.26 -10.40
N ARG A 72 9.14 17.26 -9.67
CA ARG A 72 8.40 17.94 -8.61
C ARG A 72 7.27 18.78 -9.18
N ASP A 73 7.55 19.58 -10.20
CA ASP A 73 6.57 20.47 -10.83
C ASP A 73 5.44 19.68 -11.50
N LEU A 74 5.78 18.66 -12.29
CA LEU A 74 4.81 17.77 -12.90
C LEU A 74 4.01 17.01 -11.84
N GLY A 75 4.66 16.54 -10.77
CA GLY A 75 4.00 15.87 -9.65
C GLY A 75 2.99 16.76 -8.95
N SER A 76 3.31 18.05 -8.75
CA SER A 76 2.42 19.04 -8.17
C SER A 76 1.18 19.27 -9.05
N GLN A 77 1.36 19.33 -10.37
CA GLN A 77 0.24 19.45 -11.33
C GLN A 77 -0.66 18.22 -11.28
N LEU A 78 -0.08 17.01 -11.35
CA LEU A 78 -0.85 15.76 -11.26
C LEU A 78 -1.60 15.65 -9.94
N ARG A 79 -1.00 16.09 -8.84
CA ARG A 79 -1.64 16.13 -7.53
C ARG A 79 -2.85 17.09 -7.53
N LEU A 80 -2.73 18.25 -8.17
CA LEU A 80 -3.86 19.19 -8.33
C LEU A 80 -5.03 18.57 -9.09
N PHE A 81 -4.77 17.83 -10.17
CA PHE A 81 -5.82 17.10 -10.88
C PHE A 81 -6.50 16.05 -10.02
N LEU A 82 -5.72 15.32 -9.19
CA LEU A 82 -6.27 14.33 -8.25
C LEU A 82 -7.14 14.97 -7.16
N THR A 83 -6.74 16.13 -6.61
CA THR A 83 -7.52 16.83 -5.57
C THR A 83 -8.84 17.37 -6.07
N GLN A 84 -9.00 17.58 -7.38
CA GLN A 84 -10.26 18.01 -7.96
C GLN A 84 -11.30 16.89 -8.13
N LEU A 85 -10.91 15.65 -7.92
CA LEU A 85 -11.81 14.50 -7.98
C LEU A 85 -12.60 14.38 -6.68
N PRO A 86 -13.95 14.34 -6.72
CA PRO A 86 -14.78 14.34 -5.50
C PRO A 86 -14.58 13.10 -4.63
N ALA A 87 -14.13 12.01 -5.22
CA ALA A 87 -13.85 10.77 -4.49
C ALA A 87 -12.51 10.77 -3.76
N VAL A 88 -11.61 11.72 -4.05
CA VAL A 88 -10.28 11.82 -3.45
C VAL A 88 -10.37 12.67 -2.18
N THR A 89 -9.90 12.11 -1.07
CA THR A 89 -9.89 12.79 0.23
C THR A 89 -8.55 13.47 0.51
N HIS A 90 -7.46 12.79 0.24
CA HIS A 90 -6.10 13.27 0.49
C HIS A 90 -5.17 12.89 -0.65
N THR A 91 -4.19 13.74 -0.88
CA THR A 91 -3.13 13.48 -1.85
C THR A 91 -1.76 13.73 -1.21
N ARG A 92 -0.76 13.02 -1.70
CA ARG A 92 0.61 13.11 -1.24
C ARG A 92 1.56 12.91 -2.41
N SER A 93 2.70 13.60 -2.38
CA SER A 93 3.80 13.37 -3.31
C SER A 93 5.10 13.25 -2.54
N ASP A 94 5.93 12.29 -2.90
CA ASP A 94 7.16 12.01 -2.18
C ASP A 94 8.21 13.13 -2.33
N LEU A 95 8.24 13.79 -3.48
CA LEU A 95 9.19 14.90 -3.73
C LEU A 95 8.74 16.25 -3.15
N GLU A 96 7.47 16.39 -2.77
CA GLU A 96 6.96 17.60 -2.10
C GLU A 96 7.16 17.53 -0.59
N GLU A 97 7.41 16.37 -0.02
CA GLU A 97 7.68 16.24 1.40
C GLU A 97 9.12 16.67 1.68
N THR A 98 9.25 17.88 2.16
CA THR A 98 10.53 18.45 2.54
C THR A 98 10.75 18.29 4.05
N ILE A 99 11.94 17.84 4.40
CA ILE A 99 12.40 17.87 5.78
C ILE A 99 13.01 19.26 6.00
N ALA A 100 12.56 19.93 7.06
CA ALA A 100 13.18 21.18 7.46
C ALA A 100 14.66 20.93 7.79
N LYS A 101 15.55 21.52 7.00
CA LYS A 101 17.00 21.43 7.13
C LYS A 101 17.58 22.80 7.44
N LEU A 102 18.39 22.87 8.47
CA LEU A 102 19.20 24.06 8.73
C LEU A 102 20.44 23.99 7.84
N SER A 103 20.49 24.85 6.84
CA SER A 103 21.68 25.05 6.02
C SER A 103 22.52 26.17 6.64
N ILE A 104 23.77 25.85 6.95
CA ILE A 104 24.68 26.78 7.56
C ILE A 104 25.72 27.17 6.51
N GLU A 105 25.58 28.39 5.97
CA GLU A 105 26.50 28.94 5.02
C GLU A 105 27.60 29.71 5.77
N VAL A 106 28.84 29.29 5.58
CA VAL A 106 30.01 29.89 6.24
C VAL A 106 30.45 31.10 5.43
N GLU A 107 30.48 32.26 6.06
CA GLU A 107 30.91 33.49 5.43
C GLU A 107 32.43 33.55 5.31
N LEU A 108 32.94 34.41 4.40
CA LEU A 108 34.38 34.62 4.18
C LEU A 108 35.11 35.06 5.46
N GLN A 109 34.44 35.84 6.31
CA GLN A 109 34.97 36.32 7.59
C GLN A 109 35.32 35.19 8.56
N ALA A 110 34.68 34.01 8.44
CA ALA A 110 34.99 32.85 9.26
C ALA A 110 36.43 32.34 9.01
N SER A 111 36.91 32.42 7.79
CA SER A 111 38.27 31.99 7.45
C SER A 111 39.36 32.91 8.08
N GLU A 112 39.06 34.19 8.24
CA GLU A 112 39.94 35.15 8.94
C GLU A 112 40.02 34.84 10.43
N ALA A 113 38.93 34.35 11.02
CA ALA A 113 38.87 33.86 12.41
C ALA A 113 39.47 32.46 12.60
N GLY A 114 40.03 31.85 11.55
CA GLY A 114 40.59 30.48 11.58
C GLY A 114 39.50 29.37 11.68
N LEU A 115 38.26 29.71 11.31
CA LEU A 115 37.11 28.80 11.29
C LEU A 115 36.92 28.31 9.87
N ASN A 116 36.96 27.00 9.68
CA ASN A 116 36.56 26.34 8.44
C ASN A 116 35.24 25.59 8.63
N ARG A 117 34.59 25.25 7.51
CA ARG A 117 33.30 24.54 7.52
C ARG A 117 33.31 23.25 8.35
N SER A 118 34.39 22.46 8.27
CA SER A 118 34.50 21.21 9.01
C SER A 118 34.66 21.42 10.51
N ALA A 119 35.41 22.45 10.94
CA ALA A 119 35.56 22.81 12.35
C ALA A 119 34.23 23.28 12.96
N ILE A 120 33.49 24.14 12.24
CA ILE A 120 32.17 24.59 12.68
C ILE A 120 31.20 23.40 12.76
N ALA A 121 31.13 22.58 11.72
CA ALA A 121 30.26 21.39 11.71
C ALA A 121 30.59 20.41 12.84
N GLY A 122 31.88 20.16 13.12
CA GLY A 122 32.31 19.32 14.20
C GLY A 122 31.91 19.85 15.59
N GLN A 123 32.06 21.16 15.82
CA GLN A 123 31.66 21.78 17.07
C GLN A 123 30.13 21.79 17.26
N LEU A 124 29.38 22.06 16.22
CA LEU A 124 27.93 21.99 16.24
C LEU A 124 27.43 20.57 16.52
N TYR A 125 28.00 19.58 15.83
CA TYR A 125 27.69 18.18 16.06
C TYR A 125 27.93 17.77 17.51
N GLN A 126 29.11 18.13 18.06
CA GLN A 126 29.45 17.82 19.45
C GLN A 126 28.52 18.52 20.45
N SER A 127 28.10 19.75 20.15
CA SER A 127 27.24 20.53 21.04
C SER A 127 25.80 20.05 21.01
N LEU A 128 25.27 19.62 19.84
CA LEU A 128 23.89 19.20 19.66
C LEU A 128 23.70 17.71 19.97
N GLU A 129 24.59 16.86 19.42
CA GLU A 129 24.48 15.39 19.57
C GLU A 129 25.25 14.86 20.77
N GLY A 130 26.19 15.66 21.28
CA GLY A 130 27.09 15.24 22.34
C GLY A 130 28.28 14.44 21.83
N VAL A 131 29.16 14.08 22.76
CA VAL A 131 30.41 13.36 22.50
C VAL A 131 30.32 11.95 23.10
N SER A 132 30.74 10.95 22.34
CA SER A 132 30.88 9.60 22.88
C SER A 132 32.07 9.58 23.89
N ALA A 133 31.78 9.29 25.15
CA ALA A 133 32.76 9.25 26.23
C ALA A 133 33.32 7.83 26.52
N GLY A 134 32.90 6.84 25.73
CA GLY A 134 33.27 5.45 25.90
C GLY A 134 32.06 4.55 26.14
N THR A 135 32.31 3.42 26.78
CA THR A 135 31.25 2.43 27.09
C THR A 135 31.31 2.09 28.58
N ALA A 136 30.13 1.85 29.15
CA ALA A 136 29.97 1.30 30.47
C ALA A 136 29.41 -0.13 30.36
N PHE A 137 29.78 -1.00 31.31
CA PHE A 137 29.22 -2.35 31.35
C PHE A 137 28.19 -2.43 32.47
N ASP A 138 26.97 -2.81 32.12
CA ASP A 138 25.91 -3.10 33.10
C ASP A 138 25.34 -4.48 32.81
N SER A 139 25.36 -5.35 33.81
CA SER A 139 24.80 -6.73 33.75
C SER A 139 25.25 -7.54 32.52
N GLY A 140 26.48 -7.32 32.04
CA GLY A 140 27.05 -8.01 30.86
C GLY A 140 26.68 -7.37 29.52
N LEU A 141 25.96 -6.27 29.52
CA LEU A 141 25.69 -5.48 28.34
C LEU A 141 26.62 -4.27 28.26
N GLU A 142 27.15 -4.01 27.07
CA GLU A 142 27.96 -2.84 26.78
C GLU A 142 27.02 -1.68 26.41
N ILE A 143 27.05 -0.64 27.26
CA ILE A 143 26.18 0.55 27.10
C ILE A 143 27.05 1.74 26.65
N PRO A 144 26.81 2.34 25.48
CA PRO A 144 27.55 3.52 25.05
C PRO A 144 27.22 4.72 25.94
N VAL A 145 28.26 5.38 26.46
CA VAL A 145 28.15 6.59 27.27
C VAL A 145 28.29 7.80 26.38
N ARG A 146 27.29 8.66 26.36
CA ARG A 146 27.30 9.92 25.62
C ARG A 146 27.17 11.10 26.57
N VAL A 147 28.11 12.03 26.49
CA VAL A 147 28.07 13.28 27.25
C VAL A 147 27.40 14.36 26.41
N LYS A 148 26.34 14.92 26.92
CA LYS A 148 25.57 16.02 26.28
C LYS A 148 25.55 17.24 27.20
N ILE A 149 25.39 18.42 26.60
CA ILE A 149 25.12 19.66 27.33
C ILE A 149 23.67 19.59 27.85
N ALA A 150 23.46 19.91 29.13
CA ALA A 150 22.19 19.68 29.83
C ALA A 150 20.97 20.37 29.18
N ASP A 151 21.15 21.48 28.51
CA ASP A 151 20.08 22.25 27.84
C ASP A 151 19.85 21.84 26.37
N ALA A 152 20.53 20.81 25.86
CA ALA A 152 20.45 20.40 24.45
C ALA A 152 19.21 19.52 24.14
N GLU A 153 18.34 19.24 25.12
CA GLU A 153 17.16 18.37 24.89
C GLU A 153 16.06 18.99 24.02
N THR A 154 16.10 20.30 23.75
CA THR A 154 15.16 20.97 22.86
C THR A 154 15.87 21.83 21.79
N PRO A 155 16.62 21.23 20.88
CA PRO A 155 17.40 22.01 19.88
C PRO A 155 16.51 22.73 18.85
N ALA A 156 15.30 22.26 18.64
CA ALA A 156 14.46 22.72 17.54
C ALA A 156 13.77 24.07 17.77
N ALA A 157 13.75 24.56 18.99
CA ALA A 157 12.88 25.70 19.32
C ALA A 157 13.56 27.08 19.23
N ASN A 158 14.91 27.19 19.07
CA ASN A 158 15.54 28.49 19.15
C ASN A 158 16.68 28.70 18.14
N PHE A 159 16.35 29.16 16.95
CA PHE A 159 17.33 29.75 16.01
C PHE A 159 18.25 30.80 16.67
N ALA A 160 17.70 31.58 17.60
CA ALA A 160 18.46 32.59 18.37
C ALA A 160 19.54 31.93 19.25
N ARG A 161 19.27 30.78 19.84
CA ARG A 161 20.26 30.02 20.64
C ARG A 161 21.37 29.42 19.76
N LEU A 162 21.03 28.94 18.58
CA LEU A 162 22.01 28.42 17.61
C LEU A 162 22.93 29.55 17.15
N GLY A 163 22.41 30.73 16.83
CA GLY A 163 23.19 31.92 16.45
C GLY A 163 24.11 32.45 17.56
N ALA A 164 23.67 32.30 18.83
CA ALA A 164 24.44 32.71 19.99
C ALA A 164 25.50 31.70 20.45
N MET A 165 25.53 30.50 19.85
CA MET A 165 26.53 29.48 20.19
C MET A 165 27.93 29.97 19.81
N GLU A 166 28.85 29.88 20.76
CA GLU A 166 30.24 30.24 20.52
C GLU A 166 31.00 29.12 19.78
N VAL A 167 31.61 29.46 18.65
CA VAL A 167 32.51 28.60 17.90
C VAL A 167 33.97 29.09 18.05
N TYR A 168 34.86 28.12 18.14
CA TYR A 168 36.27 28.42 18.41
C TYR A 168 37.14 28.12 17.20
N GLY A 169 37.91 29.07 16.72
CA GLY A 169 38.86 28.88 15.64
C GLY A 169 39.99 27.92 16.06
N SER A 170 40.47 27.12 15.13
CA SER A 170 41.70 26.38 15.30
C SER A 170 42.84 27.38 15.36
N ALA A 171 43.58 27.44 16.48
CA ALA A 171 44.78 28.28 16.56
C ALA A 171 45.75 27.84 15.45
N SER A 172 45.85 28.66 14.40
CA SER A 172 46.88 28.52 13.37
C SER A 172 48.23 28.84 14.00
N GLY A 173 48.86 27.82 14.60
CA GLY A 173 50.15 28.08 15.25
C GLY A 173 50.80 26.82 15.85
N ALA A 174 50.59 25.64 15.29
CA ALA A 174 51.43 24.50 15.67
C ALA A 174 51.48 23.45 14.54
N SER A 175 51.81 23.82 13.33
CA SER A 175 52.37 22.89 12.36
C SER A 175 53.88 22.76 12.57
N GLY A 176 54.28 22.26 13.75
CA GLY A 176 55.60 21.76 13.99
C GLY A 176 55.59 20.23 13.78
N GLY A 177 56.07 19.79 12.63
CA GLY A 177 56.36 18.39 12.37
C GLY A 177 57.36 17.86 13.40
N GLY A 178 56.88 17.28 14.51
CA GLY A 178 57.64 16.58 15.48
C GLY A 178 57.55 15.10 15.22
N ARG A 179 58.64 14.50 14.68
CA ARG A 179 58.92 13.08 14.71
C ARG A 179 58.81 12.57 16.16
N PRO A 180 58.23 11.37 16.42
CA PRO A 180 58.28 10.78 17.76
C PRO A 180 59.72 10.45 18.11
N GLN A 181 60.31 11.23 19.02
CA GLN A 181 61.54 10.85 19.70
C GLN A 181 61.21 9.89 20.86
N THR A 182 61.57 8.67 20.70
CA THR A 182 61.74 7.70 21.78
C THR A 182 62.91 8.16 22.62
N GLY A 183 62.68 8.73 23.78
CA GLY A 183 63.66 9.07 24.77
C GLY A 183 63.04 9.05 26.15
N ALA A 184 63.37 8.00 26.94
CA ALA A 184 63.07 7.91 28.35
C ALA A 184 63.83 9.00 29.14
N GLY A 185 63.12 9.77 29.97
CA GLY A 185 63.79 10.69 30.90
C GLY A 185 62.85 11.62 31.66
N GLN A 186 62.63 11.25 32.90
CA GLN A 186 62.32 12.03 34.10
C GLN A 186 61.11 12.99 34.11
N GLY A 187 60.17 12.62 35.01
CA GLY A 187 58.98 13.37 35.41
C GLY A 187 59.31 14.68 36.14
N GLY A 188 58.75 15.72 35.58
CA GLY A 188 58.40 16.95 36.27
C GLY A 188 56.92 17.22 36.10
N PRO A 189 56.20 17.73 37.12
CA PRO A 189 54.79 18.03 36.99
C PRO A 189 54.59 19.10 35.88
N PRO A 190 53.59 18.94 35.01
CA PRO A 190 53.30 19.95 33.96
C PRO A 190 52.96 21.29 34.62
N SER A 191 53.74 22.29 34.31
CA SER A 191 53.53 23.65 34.76
C SER A 191 52.14 24.13 34.27
N ALA A 192 51.30 24.48 35.22
CA ALA A 192 49.93 24.95 35.01
C ALA A 192 49.81 26.33 34.32
N SER A 193 50.83 26.80 33.61
CA SER A 193 50.83 28.13 33.00
C SER A 193 50.48 28.21 31.51
N ALA A 194 50.11 27.08 30.88
CA ALA A 194 49.68 27.08 29.48
C ALA A 194 48.13 27.03 29.28
N ALA A 195 47.37 27.10 30.35
CA ALA A 195 45.95 26.75 30.31
C ALA A 195 44.98 27.96 30.32
N SER A 196 45.42 29.17 30.09
CA SER A 196 44.44 30.31 30.12
C SER A 196 44.60 31.39 29.05
N ALA A 197 45.02 31.02 27.86
CA ALA A 197 44.61 31.81 26.72
C ALA A 197 43.09 31.60 26.57
N ARG A 198 42.29 32.50 27.13
CA ARG A 198 40.84 32.54 26.91
C ARG A 198 40.65 32.62 25.41
N ARG A 199 40.35 31.50 24.78
CA ARG A 199 39.86 31.48 23.40
C ARG A 199 38.57 32.27 23.43
N SER A 200 38.54 33.49 22.91
CA SER A 200 37.27 34.20 22.72
C SER A 200 36.49 33.45 21.68
N GLY A 201 35.40 32.88 22.08
CA GLY A 201 34.45 32.26 21.16
C GLY A 201 33.84 33.35 20.26
N THR A 202 33.65 33.02 19.03
CA THR A 202 32.93 33.89 18.09
C THR A 202 31.49 33.36 17.99
N PRO A 203 30.46 34.21 18.18
CA PRO A 203 29.08 33.75 17.99
C PRO A 203 28.89 33.21 16.57
N LEU A 204 28.20 32.09 16.45
CA LEU A 204 27.94 31.42 15.16
C LEU A 204 27.28 32.39 14.16
N SER A 205 26.35 33.23 14.62
CA SER A 205 25.68 34.26 13.82
C SER A 205 26.59 35.33 13.22
N ALA A 206 27.81 35.51 13.77
CA ALA A 206 28.79 36.47 13.25
C ALA A 206 29.64 35.92 12.11
N VAL A 207 29.65 34.61 11.91
CA VAL A 207 30.51 33.91 10.94
C VAL A 207 29.76 33.01 9.98
N THR A 208 28.44 32.86 10.20
CA THR A 208 27.57 32.01 9.36
C THR A 208 26.21 32.64 9.15
N ASN A 209 25.66 32.42 7.97
CA ASN A 209 24.25 32.65 7.68
C ASN A 209 23.49 31.32 7.84
N VAL A 210 22.50 31.31 8.72
CA VAL A 210 21.67 30.11 8.98
C VAL A 210 20.35 30.27 8.24
N VAL A 211 20.16 29.46 7.22
CA VAL A 211 18.94 29.45 6.40
C VAL A 211 18.16 28.20 6.68
N LEU A 212 16.86 28.35 6.90
CA LEU A 212 15.94 27.20 6.94
C LEU A 212 15.60 26.82 5.50
N ASP A 213 16.08 25.67 5.07
CA ASP A 213 15.86 25.14 3.73
C ASP A 213 15.02 23.86 3.82
N GLY A 214 14.37 23.52 2.71
CA GLY A 214 13.67 22.25 2.57
C GLY A 214 14.54 21.23 1.85
N ASP A 215 14.86 20.13 2.51
CA ASP A 215 15.58 19.02 1.86
C ASP A 215 14.62 17.89 1.51
N VAL A 216 14.84 17.23 0.38
CA VAL A 216 14.09 16.05 0.00
C VAL A 216 14.56 14.88 0.87
N GLY A 217 13.65 14.30 1.66
CA GLY A 217 14.01 13.26 2.63
C GLY A 217 14.55 11.99 2.00
N ALA A 218 14.07 11.64 0.80
CA ALA A 218 14.53 10.49 0.05
C ALA A 218 14.24 10.68 -1.44
N ILE A 219 15.17 10.27 -2.28
CA ILE A 219 14.96 10.18 -3.73
C ILE A 219 14.76 8.73 -4.08
N VAL A 220 13.51 8.37 -4.39
CA VAL A 220 13.16 7.01 -4.81
C VAL A 220 13.62 6.77 -6.24
N ARG A 221 14.14 5.57 -6.50
CA ARG A 221 14.50 5.12 -7.85
C ARG A 221 13.86 3.76 -8.12
N VAL A 222 13.21 3.66 -9.26
CA VAL A 222 12.65 2.41 -9.77
C VAL A 222 13.35 2.12 -11.08
N ASP A 223 13.91 0.94 -11.22
CA ASP A 223 14.71 0.52 -12.39
C ASP A 223 15.85 1.49 -12.75
N GLY A 224 16.43 2.13 -11.72
CA GLY A 224 17.52 3.09 -11.88
C GLY A 224 17.10 4.53 -12.20
N LEU A 225 15.85 4.76 -12.59
CA LEU A 225 15.28 6.08 -12.90
C LEU A 225 14.73 6.75 -11.62
N ARG A 226 14.92 8.06 -11.50
CA ARG A 226 14.32 8.86 -10.43
C ARG A 226 12.81 8.84 -10.58
N THR A 227 12.13 8.56 -9.49
CA THR A 227 10.68 8.40 -9.48
C THR A 227 10.06 9.30 -8.42
N ASN A 228 9.02 10.04 -8.82
CA ASN A 228 8.12 10.74 -7.91
C ASN A 228 6.84 9.91 -7.78
N GLU A 229 6.55 9.46 -6.56
CA GLU A 229 5.32 8.74 -6.26
C GLU A 229 4.26 9.72 -5.76
N ILE A 230 3.17 9.86 -6.54
CA ILE A 230 2.01 10.67 -6.18
C ILE A 230 0.89 9.71 -5.76
N MET A 231 0.49 9.82 -4.51
CA MET A 231 -0.49 8.95 -3.87
C MET A 231 -1.80 9.68 -3.67
N ALA A 232 -2.92 9.02 -3.95
CA ALA A 232 -4.25 9.52 -3.65
C ALA A 232 -5.01 8.52 -2.77
N TYR A 233 -5.59 9.05 -1.71
CA TYR A 233 -6.46 8.34 -0.79
C TYR A 233 -7.91 8.69 -1.12
N ILE A 234 -8.76 7.68 -1.18
CA ILE A 234 -10.13 7.80 -1.67
C ILE A 234 -11.13 7.50 -0.56
N GLN A 235 -12.37 7.95 -0.77
CA GLN A 235 -13.47 7.66 0.12
C GLN A 235 -13.73 6.16 0.21
N PRO A 236 -14.09 5.65 1.40
CA PRO A 236 -14.47 4.26 1.57
C PRO A 236 -15.66 3.88 0.67
N GLY A 237 -15.58 2.71 0.03
CA GLY A 237 -16.64 2.21 -0.86
C GLY A 237 -16.51 2.61 -2.33
N VAL A 238 -15.62 3.53 -2.67
CA VAL A 238 -15.30 3.88 -4.06
C VAL A 238 -14.23 2.95 -4.61
N LEU A 239 -14.40 2.51 -5.86
CA LEU A 239 -13.40 1.65 -6.51
C LEU A 239 -12.21 2.49 -7.00
N PRO A 240 -10.96 2.11 -6.66
CA PRO A 240 -9.76 2.80 -7.15
C PRO A 240 -9.69 2.88 -8.69
N SER A 241 -10.23 1.88 -9.39
CA SER A 241 -10.28 1.85 -10.86
C SER A 241 -11.19 2.93 -11.47
N GLU A 242 -12.27 3.30 -10.81
CA GLU A 242 -13.16 4.39 -11.24
C GLU A 242 -12.44 5.73 -11.12
N VAL A 243 -11.76 5.95 -9.99
CA VAL A 243 -10.98 7.18 -9.78
C VAL A 243 -9.84 7.30 -10.79
N VAL A 244 -9.16 6.21 -11.12
CA VAL A 244 -8.13 6.21 -12.17
C VAL A 244 -8.73 6.50 -13.55
N ALA A 245 -9.92 5.97 -13.87
CA ALA A 245 -10.61 6.25 -15.13
C ALA A 245 -11.00 7.73 -15.24
N ASP A 246 -11.59 8.30 -14.18
CA ASP A 246 -11.96 9.72 -14.13
C ASP A 246 -10.72 10.62 -14.21
N PHE A 247 -9.65 10.26 -13.54
CA PHE A 247 -8.37 10.96 -13.64
C PHE A 247 -7.84 10.97 -15.07
N LYS A 248 -7.79 9.80 -15.74
CA LYS A 248 -7.36 9.69 -17.14
C LYS A 248 -8.20 10.53 -18.09
N ASN A 249 -9.52 10.52 -17.91
CA ASN A 249 -10.43 11.33 -18.69
C ASN A 249 -10.16 12.83 -18.54
N ARG A 250 -9.94 13.29 -17.31
CA ARG A 250 -9.60 14.71 -17.05
C ARG A 250 -8.23 15.07 -17.61
N LEU A 251 -7.25 14.19 -17.45
CA LEU A 251 -5.91 14.41 -17.99
C LEU A 251 -5.93 14.53 -19.52
N ALA A 252 -6.74 13.71 -20.20
CA ALA A 252 -6.87 13.74 -21.65
C ALA A 252 -7.53 15.02 -22.19
N ILE A 253 -8.36 15.71 -21.37
CA ILE A 253 -9.04 16.97 -21.75
C ILE A 253 -8.17 18.19 -21.37
N SER A 254 -7.19 18.01 -20.48
CA SER A 254 -6.31 19.09 -20.03
C SER A 254 -5.16 19.34 -21.02
N ASP A 255 -4.56 20.52 -20.94
CA ASP A 255 -3.32 20.85 -21.68
C ASP A 255 -2.04 20.19 -21.09
N PHE A 256 -2.21 19.20 -20.20
CA PHE A 256 -1.08 18.51 -19.59
C PHE A 256 -0.34 17.66 -20.62
N SER A 257 0.94 17.92 -20.78
CA SER A 257 1.82 17.13 -21.65
C SER A 257 3.07 16.72 -20.90
N LEU A 258 3.47 15.47 -21.07
CA LEU A 258 4.72 14.97 -20.54
C LEU A 258 5.88 15.36 -21.47
N PRO A 259 6.93 15.99 -20.94
CA PRO A 259 8.14 16.25 -21.72
C PRO A 259 8.80 14.94 -22.18
N SER A 260 9.62 15.00 -23.23
CA SER A 260 10.37 13.84 -23.71
C SER A 260 11.31 13.31 -22.62
N GLY A 261 11.33 12.00 -22.40
CA GLY A 261 12.15 11.35 -21.37
C GLY A 261 11.48 11.24 -20.00
N TYR A 262 10.21 11.64 -19.88
CA TYR A 262 9.38 11.43 -18.69
C TYR A 262 8.27 10.43 -18.99
N GLU A 263 8.00 9.54 -18.03
CA GLU A 263 6.99 8.51 -18.14
C GLU A 263 6.07 8.53 -16.92
N LEU A 264 4.77 8.42 -17.18
CA LEU A 264 3.73 8.32 -16.16
C LEU A 264 3.15 6.91 -16.18
N THR A 265 3.34 6.18 -15.09
CA THR A 265 2.76 4.86 -14.90
C THR A 265 1.79 4.87 -13.72
N PHE A 266 0.81 3.96 -13.77
CA PHE A 266 -0.21 3.83 -12.74
C PHE A 266 0.13 2.64 -11.85
N GLY A 267 0.25 2.90 -10.56
CA GLY A 267 0.52 1.92 -9.51
C GLY A 267 -0.67 1.75 -8.56
N GLY A 268 -0.36 1.25 -7.37
CA GLY A 268 -1.32 1.06 -6.29
C GLY A 268 -2.25 -0.14 -6.48
N GLU A 269 -3.33 -0.16 -5.72
CA GLU A 269 -4.32 -1.24 -5.76
C GLU A 269 -4.95 -1.40 -7.15
N ALA A 270 -5.26 -0.28 -7.82
CA ALA A 270 -5.88 -0.28 -9.14
C ALA A 270 -5.04 -1.02 -10.19
N ALA A 271 -3.75 -0.76 -10.23
CA ALA A 271 -2.84 -1.39 -11.18
C ALA A 271 -2.61 -2.88 -10.88
N GLN A 272 -2.34 -3.22 -9.62
CA GLN A 272 -2.13 -4.63 -9.24
C GLN A 272 -3.36 -5.48 -9.47
N ARG A 273 -4.54 -4.92 -9.19
CA ARG A 273 -5.81 -5.55 -9.50
C ARG A 273 -5.99 -5.76 -11.01
N SER A 274 -5.70 -4.74 -11.81
CA SER A 274 -5.76 -4.84 -13.27
C SER A 274 -4.80 -5.91 -13.80
N HIS A 275 -3.57 -5.97 -13.29
CA HIS A 275 -2.61 -7.02 -13.62
C HIS A 275 -3.10 -8.41 -13.25
N ALA A 276 -3.63 -8.59 -12.04
CA ALA A 276 -4.18 -9.87 -11.59
C ALA A 276 -5.37 -10.32 -12.45
N VAL A 277 -6.31 -9.41 -12.75
CA VAL A 277 -7.46 -9.68 -13.62
C VAL A 277 -7.00 -10.04 -15.04
N ASN A 278 -6.04 -9.29 -15.60
CA ASN A 278 -5.51 -9.56 -16.93
C ASN A 278 -4.81 -10.93 -17.00
N GLN A 279 -4.06 -11.33 -15.97
CA GLN A 279 -3.44 -12.65 -15.89
C GLN A 279 -4.50 -13.77 -15.80
N LEU A 280 -5.57 -13.54 -15.03
CA LEU A 280 -6.69 -14.49 -14.96
C LEU A 280 -7.37 -14.64 -16.32
N ILE A 281 -7.67 -13.54 -17.00
CA ILE A 281 -8.31 -13.54 -18.32
C ILE A 281 -7.38 -14.15 -19.38
N ALA A 282 -6.08 -13.87 -19.34
CA ALA A 282 -5.12 -14.45 -20.29
C ALA A 282 -5.05 -15.98 -20.22
N ASN A 283 -5.20 -16.56 -19.02
CA ASN A 283 -5.20 -18.00 -18.82
C ASN A 283 -6.60 -18.64 -18.96
N ALA A 284 -7.67 -17.85 -18.95
CA ALA A 284 -9.05 -18.35 -19.02
C ALA A 284 -9.35 -19.21 -20.26
N PRO A 285 -8.90 -18.89 -21.50
CA PRO A 285 -9.16 -19.72 -22.67
C PRO A 285 -8.55 -21.12 -22.55
N LEU A 286 -7.33 -21.23 -22.03
CA LEU A 286 -6.69 -22.53 -21.79
C LEU A 286 -7.46 -23.36 -20.76
N LEU A 287 -7.85 -22.75 -19.65
CA LEU A 287 -8.62 -23.41 -18.61
C LEU A 287 -10.02 -23.84 -19.09
N LEU A 288 -10.68 -23.00 -19.89
CA LEU A 288 -11.96 -23.32 -20.51
C LEU A 288 -11.84 -24.49 -21.49
N ALA A 289 -10.78 -24.50 -22.34
CA ALA A 289 -10.54 -25.60 -23.25
C ALA A 289 -10.30 -26.92 -22.51
N LEU A 290 -9.49 -26.91 -21.44
CA LEU A 290 -9.24 -28.05 -20.59
C LEU A 290 -10.54 -28.52 -19.88
N MET A 291 -11.31 -27.58 -19.38
CA MET A 291 -12.61 -27.86 -18.75
C MET A 291 -13.57 -28.53 -19.74
N VAL A 292 -13.72 -28.01 -20.96
CA VAL A 292 -14.59 -28.61 -21.99
C VAL A 292 -14.06 -29.99 -22.37
N LEU A 293 -12.77 -30.18 -22.51
CA LEU A 293 -12.16 -31.47 -22.80
C LEU A 293 -12.48 -32.51 -21.71
N THR A 294 -12.31 -32.13 -20.44
CA THR A 294 -12.62 -33.02 -19.30
C THR A 294 -14.11 -33.31 -19.19
N LEU A 295 -14.98 -32.31 -19.43
CA LEU A 295 -16.43 -32.51 -19.45
C LEU A 295 -16.87 -33.45 -20.55
N VAL A 296 -16.34 -33.28 -21.75
CA VAL A 296 -16.66 -34.20 -22.87
C VAL A 296 -16.15 -35.61 -22.57
N GLY A 297 -14.96 -35.75 -21.99
CA GLY A 297 -14.41 -37.02 -21.57
C GLY A 297 -15.24 -37.72 -20.49
N ALA A 298 -15.72 -36.98 -19.50
CA ALA A 298 -16.52 -37.49 -18.38
C ALA A 298 -17.95 -37.82 -18.78
N LEU A 299 -18.60 -36.99 -19.61
CA LEU A 299 -20.01 -37.18 -20.02
C LEU A 299 -20.16 -37.96 -21.32
N GLY A 300 -19.10 -38.21 -22.06
CA GLY A 300 -19.12 -38.92 -23.35
C GLY A 300 -19.92 -38.20 -24.46
N SER A 301 -20.33 -36.95 -24.24
CA SER A 301 -21.24 -36.23 -25.14
C SER A 301 -20.97 -34.73 -25.19
N PHE A 302 -20.70 -34.19 -26.39
CA PHE A 302 -20.60 -32.76 -26.60
C PHE A 302 -21.87 -31.97 -26.26
N ARG A 303 -23.05 -32.56 -26.46
CA ARG A 303 -24.33 -31.91 -26.16
C ARG A 303 -24.50 -31.71 -24.66
N GLN A 304 -24.15 -32.71 -23.86
CA GLN A 304 -24.21 -32.61 -22.41
C GLN A 304 -23.17 -31.63 -21.87
N ALA A 305 -21.96 -31.66 -22.39
CA ALA A 305 -20.94 -30.67 -22.04
C ALA A 305 -21.36 -29.21 -22.36
N PHE A 306 -22.08 -29.01 -23.47
CA PHE A 306 -22.63 -27.70 -23.83
C PHE A 306 -23.70 -27.23 -22.85
N ILE A 307 -24.58 -28.11 -22.37
CA ILE A 307 -25.59 -27.81 -21.33
C ILE A 307 -24.89 -27.30 -20.06
N VAL A 308 -23.85 -28.04 -19.61
CA VAL A 308 -23.04 -27.62 -18.42
C VAL A 308 -22.38 -26.25 -18.63
N ALA A 309 -21.85 -26.02 -19.83
CA ALA A 309 -21.22 -24.72 -20.17
C ALA A 309 -22.23 -23.54 -20.13
N ILE A 310 -23.48 -23.78 -20.56
CA ILE A 310 -24.56 -22.79 -20.44
C ILE A 310 -24.81 -22.45 -18.97
N VAL A 311 -24.92 -23.42 -18.08
CA VAL A 311 -25.18 -23.20 -16.65
C VAL A 311 -23.99 -22.46 -16.03
N GLY A 312 -22.74 -22.85 -16.37
CA GLY A 312 -21.54 -22.13 -15.94
C GLY A 312 -21.53 -20.66 -16.38
N GLY A 313 -21.93 -20.38 -17.63
CA GLY A 313 -22.05 -19.02 -18.11
C GLY A 313 -23.15 -18.21 -17.42
N LEU A 314 -24.30 -18.80 -17.16
CA LEU A 314 -25.41 -18.15 -16.44
C LEU A 314 -25.09 -17.90 -14.98
N SER A 315 -24.22 -18.72 -14.35
CA SER A 315 -23.79 -18.52 -12.96
C SER A 315 -23.03 -17.20 -12.77
N ILE A 316 -22.35 -16.69 -13.82
CA ILE A 316 -21.73 -15.35 -13.82
C ILE A 316 -22.79 -14.25 -13.61
N GLY A 317 -23.95 -14.39 -14.29
CA GLY A 317 -25.07 -13.46 -14.09
C GLY A 317 -25.64 -13.52 -12.67
N LEU A 318 -25.73 -14.73 -12.08
CA LEU A 318 -26.16 -14.90 -10.70
C LEU A 318 -25.22 -14.24 -9.70
N SER A 319 -23.91 -14.29 -9.94
CA SER A 319 -22.94 -13.60 -9.08
C SER A 319 -23.12 -12.09 -9.11
N GLY A 320 -23.36 -11.52 -10.29
CA GLY A 320 -23.67 -10.09 -10.44
C GLY A 320 -24.94 -9.69 -9.72
N LEU A 321 -26.01 -10.50 -9.85
CA LEU A 321 -27.27 -10.29 -9.14
C LEU A 321 -27.06 -10.34 -7.61
N ALA A 322 -26.31 -11.31 -7.11
CA ALA A 322 -26.01 -11.43 -5.68
C ALA A 322 -25.29 -10.18 -5.15
N LEU A 323 -24.26 -9.69 -5.85
CA LEU A 323 -23.53 -8.48 -5.47
C LEU A 323 -24.43 -7.24 -5.41
N THR A 324 -25.31 -7.05 -6.39
CA THR A 324 -26.24 -5.93 -6.40
C THR A 324 -27.25 -6.01 -5.26
N MET A 325 -27.76 -7.20 -4.94
CA MET A 325 -28.70 -7.41 -3.84
C MET A 325 -28.09 -7.10 -2.47
N PHE A 326 -26.82 -7.43 -2.27
CA PHE A 326 -26.11 -7.20 -1.01
C PHE A 326 -25.35 -5.85 -0.98
N GLY A 327 -25.39 -5.06 -2.06
CA GLY A 327 -24.78 -3.73 -2.12
C GLY A 327 -23.24 -3.73 -2.20
N TYR A 328 -22.63 -4.82 -2.67
CA TYR A 328 -21.18 -4.89 -2.85
C TYR A 328 -20.77 -4.53 -4.28
N PRO A 329 -19.68 -3.76 -4.45
CA PRO A 329 -19.14 -3.47 -5.77
C PRO A 329 -18.48 -4.70 -6.40
N LEU A 330 -18.42 -4.75 -7.73
CA LEU A 330 -17.72 -5.79 -8.47
C LEU A 330 -16.19 -5.64 -8.32
N GLY A 331 -15.70 -5.89 -7.12
CA GLY A 331 -14.29 -5.82 -6.74
C GLY A 331 -13.47 -7.05 -7.17
N PHE A 332 -12.16 -7.03 -6.91
CA PHE A 332 -11.25 -8.15 -7.20
C PHE A 332 -11.73 -9.45 -6.56
N MET A 333 -12.12 -9.40 -5.28
CA MET A 333 -12.63 -10.58 -4.56
C MET A 333 -13.96 -11.09 -5.12
N ALA A 334 -14.81 -10.22 -5.63
CA ALA A 334 -16.04 -10.62 -6.31
C ALA A 334 -15.75 -11.35 -7.62
N ILE A 335 -14.74 -10.92 -8.40
CA ILE A 335 -14.30 -11.61 -9.62
C ILE A 335 -13.76 -13.01 -9.28
N VAL A 336 -12.89 -13.11 -8.26
CA VAL A 336 -12.38 -14.42 -7.80
C VAL A 336 -13.52 -15.32 -7.33
N GLY A 337 -14.48 -14.78 -6.57
CA GLY A 337 -15.67 -15.49 -6.14
C GLY A 337 -16.53 -16.00 -7.31
N THR A 338 -16.70 -15.16 -8.36
CA THR A 338 -17.43 -15.55 -9.58
C THR A 338 -16.73 -16.71 -10.30
N MET A 339 -15.42 -16.70 -10.39
CA MET A 339 -14.64 -17.79 -11.00
C MET A 339 -14.79 -19.09 -10.19
N GLY A 340 -14.74 -19.00 -8.86
CA GLY A 340 -15.00 -20.13 -7.98
C GLY A 340 -16.43 -20.67 -8.12
N LEU A 341 -17.41 -19.76 -8.22
CA LEU A 341 -18.83 -20.13 -8.41
C LEU A 341 -19.06 -20.92 -9.70
N VAL A 342 -18.43 -20.53 -10.82
CA VAL A 342 -18.56 -21.29 -12.09
C VAL A 342 -18.15 -22.74 -11.90
N GLY A 343 -17.06 -23.02 -11.18
CA GLY A 343 -16.61 -24.38 -10.89
C GLY A 343 -17.62 -25.19 -10.07
N VAL A 344 -18.22 -24.60 -9.03
CA VAL A 344 -19.23 -25.25 -8.18
C VAL A 344 -20.54 -25.49 -8.95
N ALA A 345 -20.99 -24.50 -9.73
CA ALA A 345 -22.21 -24.61 -10.55
C ALA A 345 -22.11 -25.71 -11.61
N ILE A 346 -20.94 -25.91 -12.19
CA ILE A 346 -20.64 -26.97 -13.13
C ILE A 346 -20.72 -28.32 -12.42
N ASN A 347 -20.20 -28.46 -11.21
CA ASN A 347 -20.22 -29.69 -10.45
C ASN A 347 -21.67 -30.20 -10.19
N ASP A 348 -22.56 -29.31 -9.73
CA ASP A 348 -23.96 -29.66 -9.51
C ASP A 348 -24.67 -30.12 -10.81
N SER A 349 -24.34 -29.46 -11.92
CA SER A 349 -24.89 -29.81 -13.25
C SER A 349 -24.39 -31.16 -13.75
N ILE A 350 -23.13 -31.52 -13.48
CA ILE A 350 -22.55 -32.82 -13.83
C ILE A 350 -23.28 -33.94 -13.09
N VAL A 351 -23.52 -33.76 -11.78
CA VAL A 351 -24.23 -34.79 -10.96
C VAL A 351 -25.62 -35.08 -11.53
N VAL A 352 -26.38 -34.04 -11.91
CA VAL A 352 -27.70 -34.21 -12.51
C VAL A 352 -27.60 -34.91 -13.87
N LEU A 353 -26.68 -34.50 -14.73
CA LEU A 353 -26.53 -35.11 -16.06
C LEU A 353 -26.00 -36.53 -16.02
N ALA A 354 -25.09 -36.85 -15.08
CA ALA A 354 -24.60 -38.21 -14.90
C ALA A 354 -25.74 -39.14 -14.50
N ALA A 355 -26.56 -38.73 -13.52
CA ALA A 355 -27.75 -39.53 -13.11
C ALA A 355 -28.79 -39.71 -14.23
N ILE A 356 -29.01 -38.68 -15.04
CA ILE A 356 -29.89 -38.75 -16.21
C ILE A 356 -29.28 -39.71 -17.25
N SER A 357 -27.95 -39.66 -17.47
CA SER A 357 -27.27 -40.49 -18.46
C SER A 357 -27.25 -41.98 -18.08
N GLU A 358 -27.15 -42.31 -16.78
CA GLU A 358 -27.25 -43.69 -16.29
C GLU A 358 -28.63 -44.31 -16.57
N ASN A 359 -29.69 -43.50 -16.58
CA ASN A 359 -31.07 -43.92 -16.80
C ASN A 359 -31.62 -43.51 -18.18
N ASP A 360 -30.76 -43.29 -19.17
CA ASP A 360 -31.08 -42.65 -20.45
C ASP A 360 -32.22 -43.39 -21.22
N GLY A 361 -32.27 -44.68 -21.17
CA GLY A 361 -33.32 -45.48 -21.82
C GLY A 361 -34.76 -45.18 -21.32
N ASP A 362 -34.91 -45.07 -20.01
CA ASP A 362 -36.19 -44.79 -19.36
C ASP A 362 -36.56 -43.31 -19.44
N VAL A 363 -35.57 -42.43 -19.28
CA VAL A 363 -35.73 -40.94 -19.32
C VAL A 363 -36.15 -40.43 -20.69
N ARG A 364 -35.70 -41.04 -21.79
CA ARG A 364 -36.12 -40.68 -23.14
C ARG A 364 -37.55 -41.04 -23.48
N THR A 365 -38.06 -42.10 -22.89
CA THR A 365 -39.41 -42.63 -23.12
C THR A 365 -40.45 -42.03 -22.19
N ASP A 366 -40.10 -41.77 -20.93
CA ASP A 366 -41.05 -41.28 -19.92
C ASP A 366 -40.53 -40.06 -19.16
N ARG A 367 -41.36 -38.99 -19.13
CA ARG A 367 -41.06 -37.77 -18.33
C ARG A 367 -41.13 -38.06 -16.83
N ALA A 368 -41.90 -39.02 -16.37
CA ALA A 368 -41.99 -39.36 -14.98
C ALA A 368 -40.67 -39.99 -14.49
N ALA A 369 -39.99 -40.77 -15.33
CA ALA A 369 -38.68 -41.33 -15.06
C ALA A 369 -37.63 -40.22 -14.87
N LEU A 370 -37.67 -39.18 -15.71
CA LEU A 370 -36.78 -37.99 -15.55
C LEU A 370 -36.97 -37.32 -14.19
N VAL A 371 -38.24 -37.06 -13.80
CA VAL A 371 -38.55 -36.42 -12.52
C VAL A 371 -38.09 -37.28 -11.36
N THR A 372 -38.26 -38.58 -11.43
CA THR A 372 -37.83 -39.53 -10.39
C THR A 372 -36.30 -39.53 -10.26
N THR A 373 -35.57 -39.57 -11.37
CA THR A 373 -34.12 -39.52 -11.40
C THR A 373 -33.57 -38.22 -10.79
N VAL A 374 -34.12 -37.07 -11.21
CA VAL A 374 -33.69 -35.76 -10.70
C VAL A 374 -34.04 -35.62 -9.21
N SER A 375 -35.22 -36.07 -8.78
CA SER A 375 -35.60 -36.02 -7.36
C SER A 375 -34.68 -36.87 -6.48
N GLY A 376 -34.17 -37.99 -7.01
CA GLY A 376 -33.17 -38.83 -6.33
C GLY A 376 -31.86 -38.09 -6.04
N CYS A 377 -31.40 -37.21 -6.97
CA CYS A 377 -30.19 -36.40 -6.81
C CYS A 377 -30.42 -35.16 -5.95
N THR A 378 -31.66 -34.67 -5.85
CA THR A 378 -31.99 -33.37 -5.19
C THR A 378 -31.50 -33.32 -3.75
N ARG A 379 -31.66 -34.42 -3.00
CA ARG A 379 -31.21 -34.45 -1.58
C ARG A 379 -29.71 -34.19 -1.44
N HIS A 380 -28.91 -34.80 -2.29
CA HIS A 380 -27.47 -34.66 -2.26
C HIS A 380 -27.04 -33.23 -2.66
N ILE A 381 -27.57 -32.70 -3.74
CA ILE A 381 -27.27 -31.38 -4.26
C ILE A 381 -27.71 -30.28 -3.28
N VAL A 382 -28.91 -30.37 -2.70
CA VAL A 382 -29.37 -29.42 -1.70
C VAL A 382 -28.51 -29.47 -0.42
N ALA A 383 -28.10 -30.69 -0.01
CA ALA A 383 -27.21 -30.82 1.16
C ALA A 383 -25.85 -30.14 0.91
N THR A 384 -25.22 -30.30 -0.28
CA THR A 384 -23.97 -29.64 -0.63
C THR A 384 -24.13 -28.13 -0.72
N THR A 385 -25.22 -27.62 -1.27
CA THR A 385 -25.56 -26.20 -1.31
C THR A 385 -25.68 -25.61 0.10
N LEU A 386 -26.44 -26.25 0.98
CA LEU A 386 -26.64 -25.79 2.36
C LEU A 386 -25.34 -25.78 3.13
N THR A 387 -24.49 -26.80 3.00
CA THR A 387 -23.19 -26.83 3.67
C THR A 387 -22.26 -25.75 3.13
N THR A 388 -22.28 -25.48 1.83
CA THR A 388 -21.48 -24.40 1.22
C THR A 388 -21.95 -23.04 1.71
N VAL A 389 -23.25 -22.74 1.67
CA VAL A 389 -23.83 -21.48 2.15
C VAL A 389 -23.52 -21.30 3.65
N ALA A 390 -23.73 -22.33 4.47
CA ALA A 390 -23.39 -22.28 5.89
C ALA A 390 -21.91 -22.04 6.14
N GLY A 391 -21.02 -22.63 5.35
CA GLY A 391 -19.57 -22.43 5.44
C GLY A 391 -19.14 -21.01 5.12
N PHE A 392 -19.81 -20.33 4.19
CA PHE A 392 -19.51 -18.93 3.84
C PHE A 392 -20.23 -17.90 4.73
N THR A 393 -21.27 -18.29 5.49
CA THR A 393 -22.02 -17.39 6.37
C THR A 393 -21.13 -16.63 7.37
N PRO A 394 -20.16 -17.23 8.07
CA PRO A 394 -19.27 -16.49 8.95
C PRO A 394 -18.47 -15.39 8.24
N LEU A 395 -18.04 -15.64 7.00
CA LEU A 395 -17.31 -14.63 6.21
C LEU A 395 -18.23 -13.49 5.77
N ILE A 396 -19.50 -13.75 5.50
CA ILE A 396 -20.48 -12.70 5.18
C ILE A 396 -20.74 -11.82 6.41
N LEU A 397 -20.86 -12.45 7.59
CA LEU A 397 -21.15 -11.76 8.84
C LEU A 397 -19.93 -11.04 9.43
N SER A 398 -18.70 -11.42 9.05
CA SER A 398 -17.48 -10.78 9.54
C SER A 398 -17.36 -9.30 9.17
N GLY A 399 -18.11 -8.84 8.18
CA GLY A 399 -18.06 -7.47 7.69
C GLY A 399 -16.78 -7.14 6.92
N GLY A 400 -16.66 -5.88 6.51
CA GLY A 400 -15.52 -5.40 5.73
C GLY A 400 -15.67 -5.55 4.21
N GLY A 401 -14.71 -4.98 3.47
CA GLY A 401 -14.77 -4.91 2.00
C GLY A 401 -14.01 -6.02 1.26
N PHE A 402 -13.34 -6.93 1.96
CA PHE A 402 -12.46 -7.91 1.32
C PHE A 402 -13.12 -9.31 1.18
N TRP A 403 -13.45 -9.97 2.28
CA TRP A 403 -14.01 -11.33 2.26
C TRP A 403 -15.51 -11.40 1.93
N PRO A 404 -16.37 -10.49 2.43
CA PRO A 404 -17.80 -10.58 2.17
C PRO A 404 -18.18 -10.57 0.70
N PRO A 405 -17.61 -9.76 -0.20
CA PRO A 405 -17.93 -9.80 -1.63
C PRO A 405 -17.67 -11.17 -2.26
N LEU A 406 -16.57 -11.84 -1.90
CA LEU A 406 -16.26 -13.20 -2.34
C LEU A 406 -17.28 -14.19 -1.79
N ALA A 407 -17.56 -14.13 -0.49
CA ALA A 407 -18.45 -15.05 0.20
C ALA A 407 -19.89 -14.93 -0.29
N VAL A 408 -20.40 -13.71 -0.47
CA VAL A 408 -21.74 -13.44 -1.03
C VAL A 408 -21.85 -13.97 -2.45
N THR A 409 -20.85 -13.70 -3.29
CA THR A 409 -20.83 -14.17 -4.68
C THR A 409 -20.95 -15.68 -4.76
N ILE A 410 -20.16 -16.42 -3.95
CA ILE A 410 -20.20 -17.88 -3.96
C ILE A 410 -21.49 -18.40 -3.31
N ALA A 411 -21.84 -17.94 -2.10
CA ALA A 411 -22.97 -18.50 -1.35
C ALA A 411 -24.30 -18.26 -2.05
N ALA A 412 -24.61 -17.02 -2.44
CA ALA A 412 -25.85 -16.72 -3.15
C ALA A 412 -25.84 -17.27 -4.58
N GLY A 413 -24.66 -17.26 -5.23
CA GLY A 413 -24.51 -17.81 -6.56
C GLY A 413 -24.72 -19.32 -6.61
N VAL A 414 -24.19 -20.06 -5.63
CA VAL A 414 -24.41 -21.55 -5.52
C VAL A 414 -25.87 -21.85 -5.29
N ALA A 415 -26.57 -21.13 -4.41
CA ALA A 415 -27.99 -21.29 -4.20
C ALA A 415 -28.81 -21.15 -5.52
N GLY A 416 -28.47 -20.10 -6.31
CA GLY A 416 -29.08 -19.92 -7.64
C GLY A 416 -28.68 -20.98 -8.65
N ALA A 417 -27.40 -21.42 -8.65
CA ALA A 417 -26.88 -22.44 -9.54
C ALA A 417 -27.55 -23.83 -9.26
N THR A 418 -27.82 -24.14 -8.00
CA THR A 418 -28.56 -25.34 -7.61
C THR A 418 -29.97 -25.35 -8.21
N LEU A 419 -30.67 -24.21 -8.17
CA LEU A 419 -31.99 -24.14 -8.83
C LEU A 419 -31.86 -24.36 -10.34
N MET A 420 -30.83 -23.79 -10.98
CA MET A 420 -30.58 -24.05 -12.40
C MET A 420 -30.25 -25.52 -12.67
N ALA A 421 -29.43 -26.15 -11.85
CA ALA A 421 -29.08 -27.55 -12.02
C ALA A 421 -30.31 -28.48 -11.92
N LEU A 422 -31.24 -28.19 -11.02
CA LEU A 422 -32.42 -28.99 -10.81
C LEU A 422 -33.55 -28.77 -11.83
N TYR A 423 -33.69 -27.55 -12.37
CA TYR A 423 -34.78 -27.19 -13.28
C TYR A 423 -34.33 -26.95 -14.72
N LEU A 424 -33.25 -26.18 -14.92
CA LEU A 424 -32.80 -25.83 -16.25
C LEU A 424 -32.08 -26.98 -16.95
N VAL A 425 -31.20 -27.70 -16.24
CA VAL A 425 -30.42 -28.81 -16.82
C VAL A 425 -31.31 -29.90 -17.37
N PRO A 426 -32.34 -30.44 -16.64
CA PRO A 426 -33.24 -31.45 -17.19
C PRO A 426 -34.04 -30.93 -18.38
N SER A 427 -34.45 -29.65 -18.34
CA SER A 427 -35.20 -29.04 -19.43
C SER A 427 -34.35 -28.91 -20.71
N LEU A 428 -33.09 -28.48 -20.57
CA LEU A 428 -32.15 -28.41 -21.69
C LEU A 428 -31.77 -29.81 -22.21
N TYR A 429 -31.68 -30.81 -21.34
CA TYR A 429 -31.43 -32.18 -21.74
C TYR A 429 -32.55 -32.69 -22.65
N LEU A 430 -33.82 -32.47 -22.30
CA LEU A 430 -34.94 -32.80 -23.15
C LEU A 430 -34.94 -32.08 -24.48
N LEU A 431 -34.45 -30.82 -24.51
CA LEU A 431 -34.41 -30.02 -25.72
C LEU A 431 -33.30 -30.47 -26.70
N PHE A 432 -32.10 -30.74 -26.18
CA PHE A 432 -30.91 -31.00 -27.00
C PHE A 432 -30.56 -32.48 -27.18
N CYS A 433 -30.97 -33.36 -26.27
CA CYS A 433 -30.55 -34.76 -26.25
C CYS A 433 -31.70 -35.78 -26.58
N ARG A 434 -32.94 -35.33 -26.68
CA ARG A 434 -34.11 -36.22 -26.92
C ARG A 434 -34.23 -36.71 -28.37
N ARG A 435 -33.35 -36.28 -29.26
CA ARG A 435 -33.38 -36.76 -30.68
C ARG A 435 -32.49 -37.97 -30.87
#